data_350c3d42ce60d3ef26a372bfb34d0714
#
_entry.id   350c3d42ce60d3ef26a372bfb34d0714
#
_cell.length_a   1.000
_cell.length_b   1.000
_cell.length_c   1.000
_cell.angle_alpha   90.00
_cell.angle_beta   90.00
_cell.angle_gamma   90.00
#
_symmetry.space_group_name_H-M   'P 1'
#
loop_
_entity.id
_entity.type
_entity.pdbx_description
1 polymer ?
#
loop_
_entity_poly.entity_id
_entity_poly.type
_entity_poly.pdbx_seq_one_letter_code
_entity_poly.pdbx_strand_id
1 'polypeptide(L)'
;MIGAGAAGMTCAATAGQRGRRVLLIEHYHRVGEKIRISGGGRCNFTNTGAGPASYLSQNPDFCRSALARYGPRDFLALVERHGIRWHEKKLGQLFCDETSLHVVRMLRAECDRGGVEWRQPCP
;
A
#
# COMPACT_ATOMS: atom_id res chain seq x y z
N MET A 1 10.02 1.74 -12.01
CA MET A 1 9.43 2.31 -10.76
C MET A 1 10.54 2.48 -9.74
N ILE A 2 10.65 3.61 -9.09
CA ILE A 2 11.67 3.89 -8.06
C ILE A 2 10.96 4.01 -6.71
N GLY A 3 11.48 3.29 -5.73
CA GLY A 3 10.98 3.23 -4.35
C GLY A 3 9.96 2.12 -4.11
N ALA A 4 10.30 1.16 -3.26
CA ALA A 4 9.44 0.04 -2.86
C ALA A 4 8.68 0.31 -1.54
N GLY A 5 8.11 1.49 -1.43
CA GLY A 5 7.10 1.84 -0.42
C GLY A 5 5.69 1.40 -0.84
N ALA A 6 4.68 1.79 -0.07
CA ALA A 6 3.28 1.46 -0.35
C ALA A 6 2.85 1.86 -1.78
N ALA A 7 3.10 3.11 -2.17
CA ALA A 7 2.73 3.62 -3.49
C ALA A 7 3.47 2.90 -4.62
N GLY A 8 4.80 2.71 -4.49
CA GLY A 8 5.61 2.07 -5.53
C GLY A 8 5.24 0.61 -5.74
N MET A 9 5.06 -0.16 -4.66
CA MET A 9 4.64 -1.56 -4.75
C MET A 9 3.23 -1.69 -5.34
N THR A 10 2.28 -0.87 -4.91
CA THR A 10 0.91 -0.89 -5.44
C THR A 10 0.89 -0.54 -6.94
N CYS A 11 1.63 0.49 -7.35
CA CYS A 11 1.74 0.88 -8.74
C CYS A 11 2.40 -0.22 -9.59
N ALA A 12 3.52 -0.79 -9.11
CA ALA A 12 4.24 -1.86 -9.80
C ALA A 12 3.38 -3.12 -9.97
N ALA A 13 2.71 -3.55 -8.90
CA ALA A 13 1.79 -4.68 -8.93
C ALA A 13 0.65 -4.46 -9.94
N THR A 14 0.02 -3.30 -9.88
CA THR A 14 -1.08 -2.94 -10.79
C THR A 14 -0.62 -2.94 -12.25
N ALA A 15 0.52 -2.36 -12.54
CA ALA A 15 1.06 -2.31 -13.89
C ALA A 15 1.45 -3.71 -14.41
N GLY A 16 2.12 -4.51 -13.56
CA GLY A 16 2.51 -5.88 -13.90
C GLY A 16 1.31 -6.77 -14.16
N GLN A 17 0.30 -6.73 -13.29
CA GLN A 17 -0.94 -7.50 -13.46
C GLN A 17 -1.76 -7.08 -14.68
N ARG A 18 -1.48 -5.89 -15.24
CA ARG A 18 -2.01 -5.42 -16.52
C ARG A 18 -1.11 -5.76 -17.72
N GLY A 19 -0.15 -6.67 -17.54
CA GLY A 19 0.72 -7.17 -18.60
C GLY A 19 1.89 -6.23 -18.95
N ARG A 20 2.23 -5.26 -18.10
CA ARG A 20 3.39 -4.40 -18.33
C ARG A 20 4.64 -5.02 -17.72
N ARG A 21 5.77 -4.93 -18.43
CA ARG A 21 7.08 -5.25 -17.83
C ARG A 21 7.46 -4.16 -16.86
N VAL A 22 7.70 -4.53 -15.62
CA VAL A 22 7.97 -3.59 -14.52
C VAL A 22 9.26 -4.00 -13.81
N LEU A 23 10.19 -3.05 -13.71
CA LEU A 23 11.36 -3.13 -12.82
C LEU A 23 11.10 -2.19 -11.63
N LEU A 24 11.11 -2.72 -10.42
CA LEU A 24 10.98 -1.98 -9.18
C LEU A 24 12.35 -1.88 -8.50
N ILE A 25 12.82 -0.65 -8.34
CA ILE A 25 14.15 -0.32 -7.80
C ILE A 25 13.98 0.25 -6.40
N GLU A 26 14.75 -0.27 -5.43
CA GLU A 26 14.76 0.22 -4.06
C GLU A 26 16.21 0.35 -3.57
N HIS A 27 16.54 1.52 -3.01
CA HIS A 27 17.90 1.78 -2.51
C HIS A 27 18.15 1.10 -1.15
N TYR A 28 17.11 0.83 -0.40
CA TYR A 28 17.21 0.29 0.95
C TYR A 28 17.18 -1.25 0.96
N HIS A 29 17.77 -1.83 2.00
CA HIS A 29 17.78 -3.31 2.17
C HIS A 29 16.40 -3.89 2.51
N ARG A 30 15.48 -3.06 2.97
CA ARG A 30 14.13 -3.48 3.34
C ARG A 30 13.09 -2.68 2.57
N VAL A 31 12.17 -3.39 1.94
CA VAL A 31 11.01 -2.76 1.31
C VAL A 31 9.98 -2.34 2.36
N GLY A 32 9.21 -1.29 2.05
CA GLY A 32 8.09 -0.88 2.87
C GLY A 32 8.47 -0.32 4.25
N GLU A 33 9.59 0.36 4.39
CA GLU A 33 10.07 0.81 5.70
C GLU A 33 9.05 1.68 6.46
N LYS A 34 8.42 2.63 5.77
CA LYS A 34 7.36 3.45 6.40
C LYS A 34 6.12 2.63 6.80
N ILE A 35 5.80 1.57 6.07
CA ILE A 35 4.73 0.64 6.46
C ILE A 35 5.13 -0.08 7.75
N ARG A 36 6.37 -0.56 7.83
CA ARG A 36 6.90 -1.33 8.96
C ARG A 36 6.80 -0.60 10.29
N ILE A 37 7.15 0.69 10.30
CA ILE A 37 7.18 1.51 11.51
C ILE A 37 5.84 2.17 11.82
N SER A 38 4.92 2.24 10.86
CA SER A 38 3.64 2.91 11.05
C SER A 38 2.77 2.19 12.09
N GLY A 39 1.95 2.97 12.77
CA GLY A 39 1.01 2.44 13.75
C GLY A 39 1.64 1.64 14.90
N GLY A 40 2.87 1.99 15.29
CA GLY A 40 3.61 1.25 16.32
C GLY A 40 3.95 -0.19 15.89
N GLY A 41 4.25 -0.41 14.61
CA GLY A 41 4.57 -1.72 14.04
C GLY A 41 3.36 -2.56 13.65
N ARG A 42 2.14 -2.04 13.78
CA ARG A 42 0.89 -2.72 13.37
C ARG A 42 0.26 -2.16 12.11
N CYS A 43 0.86 -1.17 11.49
CA CYS A 43 0.39 -0.48 10.31
C CYS A 43 -1.04 0.07 10.44
N ASN A 44 -1.19 1.36 10.60
CA ASN A 44 -2.47 2.01 10.31
C ASN A 44 -2.62 2.05 8.78
N PHE A 45 -3.25 1.03 8.21
CA PHE A 45 -3.21 0.82 6.77
C PHE A 45 -4.29 1.60 6.01
N THR A 46 -5.39 1.96 6.66
CA THR A 46 -6.41 2.84 6.08
C THR A 46 -7.32 3.43 7.15
N ASN A 47 -8.25 4.28 6.71
CA ASN A 47 -9.31 4.84 7.53
C ASN A 47 -10.64 4.76 6.78
N THR A 48 -11.67 4.21 7.40
CA THR A 48 -13.00 4.02 6.80
C THR A 48 -13.65 5.33 6.36
N GLY A 49 -13.33 6.43 7.03
CA GLY A 49 -13.83 7.77 6.72
C GLY A 49 -12.95 8.57 5.76
N ALA A 50 -11.86 8.00 5.24
CA ALA A 50 -10.99 8.74 4.34
C ALA A 50 -11.67 9.02 2.99
N GLY A 51 -11.64 10.28 2.61
CA GLY A 51 -12.21 10.79 1.37
C GLY A 51 -11.50 12.06 0.91
N PRO A 52 -11.94 12.71 -0.18
CA PRO A 52 -11.26 13.90 -0.71
C PRO A 52 -11.04 15.01 0.32
N ALA A 53 -12.00 15.20 1.25
CA ALA A 53 -11.88 16.19 2.31
C ALA A 53 -10.77 15.90 3.35
N SER A 54 -10.23 14.68 3.37
CA SER A 54 -9.13 14.29 4.24
C SER A 54 -7.76 14.70 3.72
N TYR A 55 -7.68 15.23 2.49
CA TYR A 55 -6.43 15.60 1.82
C TYR A 55 -6.34 17.11 1.66
N LEU A 56 -5.34 17.68 2.31
CA LEU A 56 -5.09 19.13 2.25
C LEU A 56 -4.08 19.43 1.14
N SER A 57 -4.47 20.23 0.17
CA SER A 57 -3.58 20.74 -0.87
C SER A 57 -4.13 22.02 -1.50
N GLN A 58 -3.29 22.71 -2.26
CA GLN A 58 -3.73 23.86 -3.05
C GLN A 58 -4.71 23.47 -4.19
N ASN A 59 -4.68 22.20 -4.60
CA ASN A 59 -5.65 21.65 -5.53
C ASN A 59 -6.49 20.56 -4.82
N PRO A 60 -7.62 20.91 -4.20
CA PRO A 60 -8.43 19.98 -3.41
C PRO A 60 -9.08 18.88 -4.27
N ASP A 61 -9.17 19.07 -5.58
CA ASP A 61 -9.77 18.09 -6.49
C ASP A 61 -8.78 17.06 -7.02
N PHE A 62 -7.48 17.24 -6.78
CA PHE A 62 -6.42 16.38 -7.31
C PHE A 62 -6.60 14.89 -6.96
N CYS A 63 -7.04 14.58 -5.74
CA CYS A 63 -7.20 13.21 -5.27
C CYS A 63 -8.55 12.57 -5.63
N ARG A 64 -9.54 13.32 -6.09
CA ARG A 64 -10.93 12.83 -6.30
C ARG A 64 -10.98 11.63 -7.25
N SER A 65 -10.35 11.75 -8.43
CA SER A 65 -10.36 10.70 -9.43
C SER A 65 -9.66 9.42 -8.94
N ALA A 66 -8.55 9.55 -8.23
CA ALA A 66 -7.83 8.42 -7.66
C ALA A 66 -8.66 7.70 -6.60
N LEU A 67 -9.25 8.45 -5.66
CA LEU A 67 -10.07 7.88 -4.58
C LEU A 67 -11.41 7.30 -5.07
N ALA A 68 -11.97 7.83 -6.16
CA ALA A 68 -13.15 7.25 -6.78
C ALA A 68 -12.88 5.91 -7.44
N ARG A 69 -11.65 5.66 -7.89
CA ARG A 69 -11.23 4.40 -8.54
C ARG A 69 -10.67 3.38 -7.56
N TYR A 70 -10.05 3.85 -6.48
CA TYR A 70 -9.44 3.01 -5.47
C TYR A 70 -9.49 3.72 -4.13
N GLY A 71 -10.46 3.37 -3.33
CA GLY A 71 -10.71 3.97 -2.03
C GLY A 71 -10.32 3.05 -0.86
N PRO A 72 -10.62 3.48 0.38
CA PRO A 72 -10.33 2.69 1.59
C PRO A 72 -10.93 1.29 1.58
N ARG A 73 -12.14 1.13 1.04
CA ARG A 73 -12.81 -0.18 0.95
C ARG A 73 -12.11 -1.14 0.00
N ASP A 74 -11.55 -0.64 -1.09
CA ASP A 74 -10.81 -1.47 -2.06
C ASP A 74 -9.52 -2.00 -1.44
N PHE A 75 -8.82 -1.16 -0.67
CA PHE A 75 -7.63 -1.59 0.05
C PHE A 75 -7.97 -2.57 1.16
N LEU A 76 -9.05 -2.34 1.90
CA LEU A 76 -9.53 -3.28 2.92
C LEU A 76 -9.86 -4.65 2.31
N ALA A 77 -10.56 -4.68 1.18
CA ALA A 77 -10.86 -5.92 0.46
C ALA A 77 -9.59 -6.66 0.02
N LEU A 78 -8.52 -5.94 -0.33
CA LEU A 78 -7.21 -6.55 -0.62
C LEU A 78 -6.61 -7.19 0.64
N VAL A 79 -6.63 -6.49 1.77
CA VAL A 79 -6.14 -6.98 3.07
C VAL A 79 -6.87 -8.27 3.47
N GLU A 80 -8.20 -8.30 3.32
CA GLU A 80 -9.05 -9.45 3.63
C GLU A 80 -8.81 -10.64 2.70
N ARG A 81 -8.62 -10.41 1.39
CA ARG A 81 -8.25 -11.47 0.43
C ARG A 81 -6.95 -12.17 0.79
N HIS A 82 -6.04 -11.47 1.42
CA HIS A 82 -4.77 -12.04 1.92
C HIS A 82 -4.88 -12.66 3.31
N GLY A 83 -6.10 -12.73 3.89
CA GLY A 83 -6.32 -13.33 5.20
C GLY A 83 -5.70 -12.57 6.36
N ILE A 84 -5.41 -11.27 6.17
CA ILE A 84 -4.80 -10.44 7.22
C ILE A 84 -5.89 -10.01 8.18
N ARG A 85 -5.75 -10.40 9.46
CA ARG A 85 -6.65 -9.97 10.52
C ARG A 85 -6.38 -8.52 10.90
N TRP A 86 -7.46 -7.80 11.17
CA TRP A 86 -7.42 -6.38 11.48
C TRP A 86 -8.49 -6.00 12.49
N HIS A 87 -8.32 -4.85 13.10
CA HIS A 87 -9.31 -4.22 13.98
C HIS A 87 -9.42 -2.72 13.71
N GLU A 88 -10.57 -2.18 14.00
CA GLU A 88 -10.81 -0.74 14.00
C GLU A 88 -10.45 -0.18 15.39
N LYS A 89 -9.68 0.90 15.39
CA LYS A 89 -9.50 1.78 16.54
C LYS A 89 -10.47 2.96 16.44
N LYS A 90 -10.27 3.96 17.28
CA LYS A 90 -11.06 5.19 17.24
C LYS A 90 -10.98 5.89 15.89
N LEU A 91 -12.03 6.60 15.51
CA LEU A 91 -12.09 7.46 14.32
C LEU A 91 -11.90 6.73 13.00
N GLY A 92 -12.31 5.49 12.90
CA GLY A 92 -12.26 4.73 11.65
C GLY A 92 -10.87 4.23 11.23
N GLN A 93 -9.89 4.33 12.09
CA GLN A 93 -8.52 3.87 11.81
C GLN A 93 -8.45 2.34 11.84
N LEU A 94 -7.93 1.72 10.78
CA LEU A 94 -7.77 0.27 10.68
C LEU A 94 -6.30 -0.15 10.84
N PHE A 95 -6.07 -1.15 11.69
CA PHE A 95 -4.75 -1.67 12.03
C PHE A 95 -4.69 -3.18 11.85
N CYS A 96 -3.53 -3.70 11.49
CA CYS A 96 -3.29 -5.14 11.57
C CYS A 96 -3.28 -5.60 13.04
N ASP A 97 -3.84 -6.77 13.31
CA ASP A 97 -3.87 -7.32 14.65
C ASP A 97 -2.47 -7.67 15.17
N GLU A 98 -1.64 -8.23 14.29
CA GLU A 98 -0.34 -8.78 14.68
C GLU A 98 0.84 -7.86 14.30
N THR A 99 1.06 -7.65 13.01
CA THR A 99 2.25 -6.94 12.54
C THR A 99 2.04 -6.25 11.20
N SER A 100 2.69 -5.11 11.02
CA SER A 100 2.78 -4.39 9.75
C SER A 100 3.43 -5.20 8.62
N LEU A 101 4.22 -6.23 8.97
CA LEU A 101 4.87 -7.10 7.99
C LEU A 101 3.87 -7.86 7.12
N HIS A 102 2.67 -8.10 7.60
CA HIS A 102 1.61 -8.72 6.80
C HIS A 102 1.25 -7.85 5.59
N VAL A 103 1.14 -6.53 5.76
CA VAL A 103 0.88 -5.60 4.65
C VAL A 103 2.06 -5.56 3.68
N VAL A 104 3.29 -5.56 4.19
CA VAL A 104 4.49 -5.59 3.33
C VAL A 104 4.53 -6.87 2.49
N ARG A 105 4.28 -8.02 3.11
CA ARG A 105 4.23 -9.33 2.43
C ARG A 105 3.11 -9.39 1.40
N MET A 106 1.94 -8.87 1.73
CA MET A 106 0.80 -8.76 0.82
C MET A 106 1.16 -7.96 -0.44
N LEU A 107 1.71 -6.76 -0.28
CA LEU A 107 2.09 -5.92 -1.41
C LEU A 107 3.20 -6.57 -2.26
N ARG A 108 4.12 -7.27 -1.62
CA ARG A 108 5.15 -8.03 -2.33
C ARG A 108 4.55 -9.18 -3.14
N ALA A 109 3.64 -9.94 -2.55
CA ALA A 109 2.93 -11.02 -3.26
C ALA A 109 2.12 -10.49 -4.45
N GLU A 110 1.50 -9.32 -4.33
CA GLU A 110 0.81 -8.68 -5.46
C GLU A 110 1.79 -8.26 -6.58
N CYS A 111 2.99 -7.80 -6.23
CA CYS A 111 4.05 -7.54 -7.22
C CYS A 111 4.50 -8.84 -7.92
N ASP A 112 4.71 -9.90 -7.15
CA ASP A 112 5.16 -11.21 -7.68
C ASP A 112 4.11 -11.80 -8.64
N ARG A 113 2.82 -11.67 -8.32
CA ARG A 113 1.70 -12.02 -9.23
C ARG A 113 1.73 -11.23 -10.53
N GLY A 114 2.20 -10.00 -10.49
CA GLY A 114 2.38 -9.15 -11.68
C GLY A 114 3.69 -9.38 -12.42
N GLY A 115 4.52 -10.32 -12.00
CA GLY A 115 5.83 -10.57 -12.62
C GLY A 115 6.79 -9.39 -12.51
N VAL A 116 6.69 -8.62 -11.42
CA VAL A 116 7.56 -7.46 -11.19
C VAL A 116 8.98 -7.92 -10.91
N GLU A 117 9.92 -7.40 -11.69
CA GLU A 117 11.35 -7.60 -11.46
C GLU A 117 11.83 -6.67 -10.33
N TRP A 118 12.66 -7.19 -9.43
CA TRP A 118 13.17 -6.44 -8.27
C TRP A 118 14.65 -6.14 -8.42
N ARG A 119 15.05 -4.92 -8.11
CA ARG A 119 16.45 -4.54 -7.93
C ARG A 119 16.61 -3.84 -6.58
N GLN A 120 17.13 -4.61 -5.61
CA GLN A 120 17.32 -4.13 -4.24
C GLN A 120 18.46 -4.93 -3.56
N PRO A 121 19.31 -4.34 -2.74
CA PRO A 121 19.47 -2.89 -2.67
C PRO A 121 20.07 -2.33 -3.95
N CYS A 122 19.70 -1.09 -4.30
CA CYS A 122 20.28 -0.39 -5.43
C CYS A 122 20.62 1.04 -4.97
N PRO A 123 21.87 1.25 -4.53
CA PRO A 123 22.33 2.56 -4.04
C PRO A 123 22.35 3.63 -5.13
#